data_3b92f67dfd72212c9719fe1819dc1caf
#
_entry.id   3b92f67dfd72212c9719fe1819dc1caf
#
_cell.length_a   1.000
_cell.length_b   1.000
_cell.length_c   1.000
_cell.angle_alpha   90.00
_cell.angle_beta   90.00
_cell.angle_gamma   90.00
#
_symmetry.space_group_name_H-M   'P 1'
#
loop_
_entity.id
_entity.type
_entity.pdbx_description
1 polymer ?
#
loop_
_entity_poly.entity_id
_entity_poly.type
_entity_poly.pdbx_seq_one_letter_code
_entity_poly.pdbx_strand_id
1 'polypeptide(L)'
;QATVRRDAAGLSILPKDNRWGTFPASSAGWVISNEDFFPELNGFSYAKIRGSWGQNGSLSNLGKYSYASNVVSSGSVTNYLTWSSMNASTLYPLADGTYATASSPSVLGNNKLTWETSEQLDFGIDLRFLADRLGFTMDYYHKTTKDLITTNTPPLEAGNSASPINGGNVVNKGFDFELTWRDHIGDFKYSIA
;
A
#
# COMPACT_ATOMS: atom_id res chain seq x y z
N GLN A 1 19.78 -10.46 -8.72
CA GLN A 1 19.82 -9.09 -8.21
C GLN A 1 19.26 -9.06 -6.80
N ALA A 2 19.88 -8.29 -5.89
CA ALA A 2 19.35 -8.01 -4.55
C ALA A 2 19.44 -6.50 -4.29
N THR A 3 18.44 -5.96 -3.63
CA THR A 3 18.36 -4.51 -3.30
C THR A 3 17.79 -4.37 -1.90
N VAL A 4 18.31 -3.40 -1.16
CA VAL A 4 17.73 -2.99 0.13
C VAL A 4 17.54 -1.48 0.07
N ARG A 5 16.30 -1.03 0.27
CA ARG A 5 15.96 0.39 0.36
C ARG A 5 15.57 0.72 1.79
N ARG A 6 16.04 1.86 2.27
CA ARG A 6 15.66 2.40 3.57
C ARG A 6 15.12 3.80 3.40
N ASP A 7 13.87 3.99 3.74
CA ASP A 7 13.15 5.25 3.59
C ASP A 7 12.80 5.85 4.95
N ALA A 8 12.71 7.16 5.02
CA ALA A 8 12.26 7.87 6.21
C ALA A 8 11.04 8.73 5.90
N ALA A 9 9.98 8.55 6.67
CA ALA A 9 8.83 9.45 6.66
C ALA A 9 9.16 10.80 7.32
N GLY A 10 8.51 11.87 6.87
CA GLY A 10 8.56 13.17 7.54
C GLY A 10 7.96 13.11 8.94
N LEU A 11 8.42 14.00 9.85
CA LEU A 11 7.84 14.15 11.21
C LEU A 11 6.35 14.48 11.19
N SER A 12 5.87 15.06 10.10
CA SER A 12 4.45 15.38 9.93
C SER A 12 3.59 14.17 9.55
N ILE A 13 4.19 13.02 9.21
CA ILE A 13 3.47 11.84 8.73
C ILE A 13 3.46 10.71 9.77
N LEU A 14 4.63 10.36 10.30
CA LEU A 14 4.79 9.31 11.29
C LEU A 14 5.47 9.79 12.57
N PRO A 15 5.19 9.16 13.71
CA PRO A 15 5.87 9.42 14.97
C PRO A 15 7.37 9.10 14.85
N LYS A 16 8.19 9.74 15.68
CA LYS A 16 9.65 9.71 15.61
C LYS A 16 10.22 8.29 15.54
N ASP A 17 9.66 7.36 16.31
CA ASP A 17 10.20 6.00 16.46
C ASP A 17 9.85 5.09 15.26
N ASN A 18 8.79 5.39 14.52
CA ASN A 18 8.28 4.57 13.41
C ASN A 18 8.54 5.14 12.02
N ARG A 19 9.38 6.16 11.92
CA ARG A 19 9.64 6.88 10.66
C ARG A 19 10.42 6.09 9.62
N TRP A 20 11.28 5.19 10.08
CA TRP A 20 12.16 4.45 9.18
C TRP A 20 11.53 3.13 8.78
N GLY A 21 11.43 2.92 7.46
CA GLY A 21 11.06 1.65 6.85
C GLY A 21 12.24 1.07 6.08
N THR A 22 12.42 -0.24 6.13
CA THR A 22 13.45 -0.96 5.36
C THR A 22 12.75 -1.99 4.48
N PHE A 23 12.99 -1.92 3.17
CA PHE A 23 12.29 -2.67 2.14
C PHE A 23 13.31 -3.44 1.29
N PRO A 24 13.55 -4.73 1.60
CA PRO A 24 14.39 -5.59 0.79
C PRO A 24 13.65 -6.08 -0.45
N ALA A 25 14.40 -6.35 -1.51
CA ALA A 25 13.90 -7.02 -2.71
C ALA A 25 14.99 -7.87 -3.34
N SER A 26 14.60 -8.98 -3.93
CA SER A 26 15.51 -9.87 -4.67
C SER A 26 14.82 -10.44 -5.90
N SER A 27 15.60 -10.68 -6.96
CA SER A 27 15.11 -11.33 -8.16
C SER A 27 16.19 -12.21 -8.78
N ALA A 28 15.77 -13.31 -9.37
CA ALA A 28 16.62 -14.22 -10.14
C ALA A 28 15.90 -14.63 -11.42
N GLY A 29 16.68 -14.84 -12.46
CA GLY A 29 16.20 -15.40 -13.71
C GLY A 29 17.24 -16.31 -14.29
N TRP A 30 16.80 -17.45 -14.79
CA TRP A 30 17.66 -18.47 -15.37
C TRP A 30 17.14 -18.90 -16.73
N VAL A 31 17.98 -18.76 -17.76
CA VAL A 31 17.67 -19.19 -19.12
C VAL A 31 18.13 -20.63 -19.27
N ILE A 32 17.22 -21.55 -19.00
CA ILE A 32 17.51 -22.99 -18.99
C ILE A 32 17.87 -23.50 -20.37
N SER A 33 17.27 -22.93 -21.43
CA SER A 33 17.54 -23.31 -22.82
C SER A 33 19.00 -23.06 -23.27
N ASN A 34 19.78 -22.28 -22.51
CA ASN A 34 21.18 -22.02 -22.85
C ASN A 34 22.16 -22.97 -22.18
N GLU A 35 21.67 -23.92 -21.37
CA GLU A 35 22.49 -24.84 -20.62
C GLU A 35 22.77 -26.13 -21.42
N ASP A 36 23.97 -26.67 -21.30
CA ASP A 36 24.43 -27.86 -22.04
C ASP A 36 23.60 -29.14 -21.78
N PHE A 37 22.91 -29.19 -20.63
CA PHE A 37 22.05 -30.33 -20.28
C PHE A 37 20.65 -30.22 -20.90
N PHE A 38 20.30 -29.06 -21.46
CA PHE A 38 18.98 -28.88 -22.05
C PHE A 38 18.88 -29.59 -23.39
N PRO A 39 17.91 -30.52 -23.57
CA PRO A 39 17.81 -31.24 -24.82
C PRO A 39 17.41 -30.31 -25.98
N GLU A 40 18.08 -30.51 -27.13
CA GLU A 40 17.66 -29.86 -28.38
C GLU A 40 16.32 -30.46 -28.84
N LEU A 41 15.21 -29.82 -28.47
CA LEU A 41 13.87 -30.22 -28.85
C LEU A 41 13.47 -29.48 -30.13
N ASN A 42 13.13 -30.25 -31.19
CA ASN A 42 12.65 -29.67 -32.43
C ASN A 42 11.43 -28.77 -32.20
N GLY A 43 11.57 -27.49 -32.58
CA GLY A 43 10.50 -26.50 -32.43
C GLY A 43 10.49 -25.75 -31.09
N PHE A 44 11.39 -26.05 -30.15
CA PHE A 44 11.53 -25.32 -28.89
C PHE A 44 12.76 -24.39 -28.98
N SER A 45 12.53 -23.08 -28.84
CA SER A 45 13.58 -22.08 -29.10
C SER A 45 14.13 -21.45 -27.81
N TYR A 46 13.31 -21.37 -26.75
CA TYR A 46 13.70 -20.63 -25.56
C TYR A 46 12.91 -21.06 -24.34
N ALA A 47 13.61 -21.21 -23.20
CA ALA A 47 13.02 -21.41 -21.87
C ALA A 47 13.73 -20.58 -20.81
N LYS A 48 12.95 -19.82 -20.06
CA LYS A 48 13.45 -19.06 -18.92
C LYS A 48 12.53 -19.22 -17.73
N ILE A 49 13.11 -19.41 -16.55
CA ILE A 49 12.42 -19.33 -15.27
C ILE A 49 12.86 -18.04 -14.59
N ARG A 50 11.93 -17.37 -13.96
CA ARG A 50 12.19 -16.16 -13.18
C ARG A 50 11.44 -16.20 -11.86
N GLY A 51 12.04 -15.60 -10.84
CA GLY A 51 11.42 -15.43 -9.55
C GLY A 51 11.82 -14.10 -8.95
N SER A 52 10.89 -13.46 -8.31
CA SER A 52 11.15 -12.23 -7.57
C SER A 52 10.37 -12.21 -6.25
N TRP A 53 10.98 -11.58 -5.27
CA TRP A 53 10.37 -11.29 -4.00
C TRP A 53 10.79 -9.89 -3.56
N GLY A 54 9.86 -9.13 -3.03
CA GLY A 54 10.18 -7.79 -2.55
C GLY A 54 9.13 -7.21 -1.64
N GLN A 55 9.58 -6.24 -0.85
CA GLN A 55 8.73 -5.45 0.02
C GLN A 55 8.73 -3.98 -0.40
N ASN A 56 7.59 -3.33 -0.25
CA ASN A 56 7.42 -1.90 -0.48
C ASN A 56 6.55 -1.29 0.61
N GLY A 57 6.93 -0.09 1.08
CA GLY A 57 6.18 0.66 2.07
C GLY A 57 5.31 1.73 1.43
N SER A 58 4.15 1.96 2.00
CA SER A 58 3.21 3.02 1.61
C SER A 58 2.75 3.82 2.81
N LEU A 59 2.52 5.11 2.61
CA LEU A 59 1.95 6.06 3.57
C LEU A 59 0.85 6.91 2.91
N SER A 60 0.36 6.49 1.73
CA SER A 60 -0.56 7.27 0.90
C SER A 60 -1.88 7.62 1.60
N ASN A 61 -2.29 6.81 2.57
CA ASN A 61 -3.54 6.98 3.31
C ASN A 61 -3.38 7.80 4.61
N LEU A 62 -2.20 8.39 4.85
CA LEU A 62 -1.95 9.23 6.03
C LEU A 62 -1.92 10.72 5.67
N GLY A 63 -2.72 11.50 6.40
CA GLY A 63 -2.63 12.95 6.41
C GLY A 63 -1.50 13.45 7.31
N LYS A 64 -1.24 14.74 7.27
CA LYS A 64 -0.26 15.38 8.16
C LYS A 64 -0.75 15.30 9.61
N TYR A 65 0.16 14.91 10.51
CA TYR A 65 -0.07 14.82 11.96
C TYR A 65 -1.22 13.89 12.38
N SER A 66 -1.58 12.92 11.53
CA SER A 66 -2.66 11.96 11.82
C SER A 66 -2.37 11.09 13.04
N TYR A 67 -1.12 10.97 13.45
CA TYR A 67 -0.72 10.24 14.67
C TYR A 67 -0.88 11.04 15.94
N ALA A 68 -1.05 12.38 15.85
CA ALA A 68 -1.14 13.26 17.01
C ALA A 68 -2.60 13.48 17.42
N SER A 69 -2.83 13.69 18.71
CA SER A 69 -4.13 14.16 19.17
C SER A 69 -4.38 15.57 18.66
N ASN A 70 -5.52 15.78 18.06
CA ASN A 70 -5.95 17.11 17.65
C ASN A 70 -6.87 17.69 18.70
N VAL A 71 -6.50 18.86 19.21
CA VAL A 71 -7.31 19.59 20.19
C VAL A 71 -8.03 20.70 19.48
N VAL A 72 -9.35 20.66 19.53
CA VAL A 72 -10.19 21.73 19.00
C VAL A 72 -10.66 22.60 20.17
N SER A 73 -10.36 23.89 20.11
CA SER A 73 -10.96 24.87 21.00
C SER A 73 -12.09 25.57 20.25
N SER A 74 -13.31 25.42 20.71
CA SER A 74 -14.43 26.13 20.10
C SER A 74 -14.58 27.49 20.78
N GLY A 75 -14.18 28.51 20.04
CA GLY A 75 -14.14 29.90 20.49
C GLY A 75 -15.29 30.77 20.01
N SER A 76 -16.50 30.26 19.87
CA SER A 76 -17.64 31.13 19.49
C SER A 76 -18.84 30.86 20.36
N VAL A 77 -19.06 31.78 21.32
CA VAL A 77 -20.31 31.89 22.05
C VAL A 77 -21.27 32.73 21.23
N THR A 78 -22.01 32.12 20.33
CA THR A 78 -23.08 32.81 19.65
C THR A 78 -24.42 32.28 20.14
N ASN A 79 -25.05 33.09 21.01
CA ASN A 79 -26.45 33.05 21.39
C ASN A 79 -27.08 31.76 21.93
N TYR A 80 -27.24 31.76 23.25
CA TYR A 80 -27.98 30.77 24.05
C TYR A 80 -29.47 30.62 23.75
N LEU A 81 -30.01 31.36 22.82
CA LEU A 81 -31.47 31.47 22.61
C LEU A 81 -32.00 30.93 21.30
N THR A 82 -31.17 30.39 20.45
CA THR A 82 -31.64 29.70 19.23
C THR A 82 -31.45 28.22 19.33
N TRP A 83 -32.55 27.51 19.53
CA TRP A 83 -32.70 26.06 19.60
C TRP A 83 -32.19 25.27 18.37
N SER A 84 -31.70 25.94 17.35
CA SER A 84 -31.34 25.34 16.06
C SER A 84 -29.84 25.16 15.81
N SER A 85 -28.98 25.41 16.79
CA SER A 85 -27.51 25.25 16.64
C SER A 85 -26.91 24.68 17.91
N MET A 86 -27.23 23.43 18.21
CA MET A 86 -26.43 22.65 19.17
C MET A 86 -25.09 22.25 18.57
N ASN A 87 -24.26 23.19 18.23
CA ASN A 87 -22.83 22.99 18.34
C ASN A 87 -22.51 23.03 19.83
N ALA A 88 -22.38 21.85 20.42
CA ALA A 88 -22.05 21.67 21.82
C ALA A 88 -20.63 22.15 22.10
N SER A 89 -20.42 23.45 22.03
CA SER A 89 -19.31 24.11 22.69
C SER A 89 -19.53 23.95 24.17
N THR A 90 -18.82 23.02 24.79
CA THR A 90 -18.89 22.85 26.24
C THR A 90 -18.34 24.14 26.86
N LEU A 91 -19.22 24.94 27.39
CA LEU A 91 -18.88 26.18 28.07
C LEU A 91 -18.87 25.92 29.56
N TYR A 92 -17.84 26.35 30.21
CA TYR A 92 -17.75 26.33 31.67
C TYR A 92 -18.11 27.72 32.21
N PRO A 93 -19.15 27.85 33.07
CA PRO A 93 -19.44 29.11 33.73
C PRO A 93 -18.31 29.48 34.68
N LEU A 94 -17.83 30.69 34.62
CA LEU A 94 -16.89 31.25 35.55
C LEU A 94 -17.63 32.01 36.66
N ALA A 95 -16.94 32.18 37.82
CA ALA A 95 -17.52 32.82 38.98
C ALA A 95 -17.91 34.31 38.78
N ASP A 96 -17.35 34.94 37.75
CA ASP A 96 -17.62 36.34 37.34
C ASP A 96 -18.81 36.47 36.38
N GLY A 97 -19.53 35.37 36.10
CA GLY A 97 -20.67 35.36 35.18
C GLY A 97 -20.26 35.26 33.70
N THR A 98 -18.99 35.13 33.39
CA THR A 98 -18.51 34.86 32.02
C THR A 98 -18.40 33.36 31.76
N TYR A 99 -18.08 32.97 30.55
CA TYR A 99 -17.93 31.57 30.17
C TYR A 99 -16.54 31.34 29.56
N ALA A 100 -15.86 30.32 30.03
CA ALA A 100 -14.62 29.86 29.42
C ALA A 100 -14.93 28.90 28.28
N THR A 101 -14.19 29.02 27.18
CA THR A 101 -14.22 28.03 26.08
C THR A 101 -13.53 26.76 26.51
N ALA A 102 -14.22 25.65 26.33
CA ALA A 102 -13.63 24.34 26.54
C ALA A 102 -12.83 23.88 25.32
N SER A 103 -11.75 23.18 25.57
CA SER A 103 -10.98 22.48 24.55
C SER A 103 -11.10 20.99 24.79
N SER A 104 -11.39 20.24 23.74
CA SER A 104 -11.45 18.79 23.83
C SER A 104 -10.65 18.14 22.67
N PRO A 105 -10.05 16.95 22.90
CA PRO A 105 -9.45 16.22 21.80
C PRO A 105 -10.55 15.75 20.84
N SER A 106 -10.49 16.16 19.57
CA SER A 106 -11.42 15.71 18.54
C SER A 106 -11.04 14.36 17.99
N VAL A 107 -9.75 14.05 17.96
CA VAL A 107 -9.18 12.78 17.48
C VAL A 107 -8.13 12.32 18.49
N LEU A 108 -8.20 11.06 18.91
CA LEU A 108 -7.16 10.47 19.76
C LEU A 108 -5.93 10.15 18.90
N GLY A 109 -4.76 10.58 19.36
CA GLY A 109 -3.50 10.27 18.72
C GLY A 109 -3.14 8.80 18.78
N ASN A 110 -2.43 8.31 17.76
CA ASN A 110 -1.92 6.95 17.71
C ASN A 110 -0.41 6.94 17.44
N ASN A 111 0.37 6.88 18.52
CA ASN A 111 1.83 6.84 18.44
C ASN A 111 2.38 5.50 17.91
N LYS A 112 1.52 4.51 17.69
CA LYS A 112 1.90 3.20 17.14
C LYS A 112 1.77 3.13 15.63
N LEU A 113 1.32 4.20 14.96
CA LEU A 113 1.24 4.24 13.51
C LEU A 113 2.60 3.95 12.86
N THR A 114 2.58 3.05 11.90
CA THR A 114 3.74 2.62 11.12
C THR A 114 3.42 2.53 9.63
N TRP A 115 4.39 2.11 8.84
CA TRP A 115 4.24 1.88 7.41
C TRP A 115 3.25 0.76 7.12
N GLU A 116 2.38 0.99 6.14
CA GLU A 116 1.72 -0.09 5.42
C GLU A 116 2.75 -0.78 4.54
N THR A 117 2.88 -2.11 4.64
CA THR A 117 3.89 -2.86 3.89
C THR A 117 3.23 -3.82 2.92
N SER A 118 3.57 -3.70 1.65
CA SER A 118 3.20 -4.65 0.61
C SER A 118 4.37 -5.58 0.31
N GLU A 119 4.15 -6.86 0.49
CA GLU A 119 5.09 -7.94 0.17
C GLU A 119 4.58 -8.71 -1.03
N GLN A 120 5.41 -8.89 -2.05
CA GLN A 120 5.03 -9.58 -3.27
C GLN A 120 6.06 -10.65 -3.62
N LEU A 121 5.56 -11.84 -3.94
CA LEU A 121 6.30 -12.95 -4.52
C LEU A 121 5.75 -13.20 -5.91
N ASP A 122 6.63 -13.23 -6.90
CA ASP A 122 6.30 -13.56 -8.28
C ASP A 122 7.17 -14.72 -8.76
N PHE A 123 6.55 -15.62 -9.50
CA PHE A 123 7.22 -16.73 -10.17
C PHE A 123 6.72 -16.83 -11.60
N GLY A 124 7.63 -16.75 -12.58
CA GLY A 124 7.29 -16.72 -13.99
C GLY A 124 8.08 -17.73 -14.83
N ILE A 125 7.44 -18.16 -15.91
CA ILE A 125 8.03 -19.02 -16.95
C ILE A 125 7.80 -18.36 -18.30
N ASP A 126 8.87 -18.19 -19.06
CA ASP A 126 8.84 -17.68 -20.43
C ASP A 126 9.29 -18.78 -21.38
N LEU A 127 8.43 -19.17 -22.33
CA LEU A 127 8.71 -20.21 -23.31
C LEU A 127 8.54 -19.65 -24.73
N ARG A 128 9.39 -20.08 -25.66
CA ARG A 128 9.22 -19.77 -27.08
C ARG A 128 9.38 -21.01 -27.92
N PHE A 129 8.55 -21.11 -28.96
CA PHE A 129 8.46 -22.24 -29.84
C PHE A 129 8.49 -21.79 -31.30
N LEU A 130 8.72 -22.72 -32.22
CA LEU A 130 8.62 -22.55 -33.69
C LEU A 130 9.53 -21.42 -34.20
N ALA A 131 10.80 -21.42 -33.80
CA ALA A 131 11.75 -20.37 -34.14
C ALA A 131 11.25 -18.97 -33.72
N ASP A 132 10.82 -18.85 -32.46
CA ASP A 132 10.32 -17.62 -31.83
C ASP A 132 8.98 -17.08 -32.34
N ARG A 133 8.26 -17.87 -33.18
CA ARG A 133 6.93 -17.46 -33.67
C ARG A 133 5.86 -17.52 -32.58
N LEU A 134 5.87 -18.57 -31.74
CA LEU A 134 4.94 -18.74 -30.64
C LEU A 134 5.64 -18.47 -29.31
N GLY A 135 5.18 -17.45 -28.59
CA GLY A 135 5.59 -17.11 -27.23
C GLY A 135 4.49 -17.46 -26.24
N PHE A 136 4.87 -18.06 -25.12
CA PHE A 136 4.00 -18.33 -23.97
C PHE A 136 4.67 -17.83 -22.69
N THR A 137 3.98 -16.99 -21.96
CA THR A 137 4.40 -16.50 -20.64
C THR A 137 3.33 -16.86 -19.61
N MET A 138 3.76 -17.36 -18.48
CA MET A 138 2.89 -17.62 -17.34
C MET A 138 3.54 -17.05 -16.07
N ASP A 139 2.77 -16.29 -15.32
CA ASP A 139 3.15 -15.73 -14.04
C ASP A 139 2.19 -16.18 -12.94
N TYR A 140 2.75 -16.57 -11.82
CA TYR A 140 2.05 -16.70 -10.55
C TYR A 140 2.49 -15.57 -9.63
N TYR A 141 1.54 -14.83 -9.08
CA TYR A 141 1.82 -13.81 -8.11
C TYR A 141 1.09 -14.06 -6.78
N HIS A 142 1.75 -13.71 -5.70
CA HIS A 142 1.20 -13.69 -4.35
C HIS A 142 1.61 -12.39 -3.66
N LYS A 143 0.65 -11.48 -3.50
CA LYS A 143 0.84 -10.18 -2.87
C LYS A 143 0.07 -10.12 -1.56
N THR A 144 0.77 -9.78 -0.48
CA THR A 144 0.18 -9.54 0.84
C THR A 144 0.45 -8.10 1.25
N THR A 145 -0.60 -7.33 1.46
CA THR A 145 -0.49 -6.00 2.08
C THR A 145 -0.78 -6.17 3.56
N LYS A 146 0.20 -5.83 4.39
CA LYS A 146 0.17 -5.93 5.86
C LYS A 146 0.04 -4.54 6.46
N ASP A 147 -0.53 -4.48 7.66
CA ASP A 147 -0.64 -3.24 8.43
C ASP A 147 -1.35 -2.11 7.66
N LEU A 148 -2.42 -2.48 6.93
CA LEU A 148 -3.23 -1.53 6.17
C LEU A 148 -3.61 -0.34 7.04
N ILE A 149 -3.37 0.85 6.51
CA ILE A 149 -3.76 2.08 7.19
C ILE A 149 -5.25 2.31 6.95
N THR A 150 -6.01 2.15 8.00
CA THR A 150 -7.47 2.31 8.04
C THR A 150 -7.86 3.23 9.19
N THR A 151 -9.15 3.48 9.37
CA THR A 151 -9.67 4.29 10.47
C THR A 151 -10.43 3.41 11.47
N ASN A 152 -10.16 3.63 12.75
CA ASN A 152 -10.96 3.06 13.83
C ASN A 152 -11.98 4.10 14.29
N THR A 153 -13.26 3.77 14.15
CA THR A 153 -14.36 4.62 14.64
C THR A 153 -14.70 4.19 16.06
N PRO A 154 -14.41 5.04 17.06
CA PRO A 154 -14.76 4.73 18.45
C PRO A 154 -16.28 4.77 18.63
N PRO A 155 -16.82 4.15 19.70
CA PRO A 155 -18.22 4.28 20.04
C PRO A 155 -18.56 5.74 20.38
N LEU A 156 -19.82 6.13 20.18
CA LEU A 156 -20.27 7.51 20.34
C LEU A 156 -20.00 8.06 21.75
N GLU A 157 -20.05 7.20 22.75
CA GLU A 157 -19.81 7.56 24.16
C GLU A 157 -18.38 8.03 24.41
N ALA A 158 -17.44 7.68 23.54
CA ALA A 158 -16.05 8.14 23.65
C ALA A 158 -15.87 9.62 23.29
N GLY A 159 -16.85 10.23 22.59
CA GLY A 159 -16.83 11.64 22.23
C GLY A 159 -15.72 12.05 21.26
N ASN A 160 -15.05 11.08 20.61
CA ASN A 160 -13.94 11.30 19.68
C ASN A 160 -14.27 10.85 18.27
N SER A 161 -13.67 11.49 17.30
CA SER A 161 -13.75 11.09 15.89
C SER A 161 -12.82 9.92 15.58
N ALA A 162 -13.02 9.30 14.41
CA ALA A 162 -12.21 8.22 13.91
C ALA A 162 -10.72 8.59 13.84
N SER A 163 -9.86 7.67 14.27
CA SER A 163 -8.41 7.83 14.21
C SER A 163 -7.76 6.78 13.31
N PRO A 164 -6.64 7.09 12.65
CA PRO A 164 -5.95 6.12 11.83
C PRO A 164 -5.26 5.06 12.70
N ILE A 165 -5.36 3.82 12.23
CA ILE A 165 -4.69 2.67 12.81
C ILE A 165 -4.07 1.82 11.71
N ASN A 166 -3.06 1.03 12.05
CA ASN A 166 -2.63 -0.09 11.22
C ASN A 166 -3.49 -1.30 11.60
N GLY A 167 -4.33 -1.74 10.66
CA GLY A 167 -5.27 -2.82 10.93
C GLY A 167 -5.65 -3.61 9.68
N GLY A 168 -5.56 -4.93 9.81
CA GLY A 168 -5.92 -5.84 8.75
C GLY A 168 -4.82 -6.12 7.73
N ASN A 169 -4.99 -7.26 7.06
CA ASN A 169 -4.13 -7.69 5.96
C ASN A 169 -5.00 -8.04 4.77
N VAL A 170 -4.51 -7.75 3.57
CA VAL A 170 -5.15 -8.15 2.31
C VAL A 170 -4.21 -9.03 1.53
N VAL A 171 -4.72 -10.17 1.07
CA VAL A 171 -3.98 -11.10 0.21
C VAL A 171 -4.61 -11.09 -1.18
N ASN A 172 -3.78 -10.89 -2.19
CA ASN A 172 -4.13 -10.99 -3.60
C ASN A 172 -3.17 -11.97 -4.27
N LYS A 173 -3.71 -13.00 -4.93
CA LYS A 173 -2.93 -14.02 -5.62
C LYS A 173 -3.64 -14.46 -6.88
N GLY A 174 -2.88 -14.80 -7.90
CA GLY A 174 -3.45 -15.21 -9.19
C GLY A 174 -2.40 -15.73 -10.15
N PHE A 175 -2.88 -16.04 -11.33
CA PHE A 175 -2.08 -16.41 -12.49
C PHE A 175 -2.38 -15.46 -13.62
N ASP A 176 -1.34 -15.03 -14.33
CA ASP A 176 -1.42 -14.29 -15.56
C ASP A 176 -0.84 -15.14 -16.68
N PHE A 177 -1.51 -15.14 -17.83
CA PHE A 177 -1.11 -15.89 -19.02
C PHE A 177 -1.06 -14.96 -20.21
N GLU A 178 0.02 -15.05 -20.98
CA GLU A 178 0.17 -14.34 -22.24
C GLU A 178 0.57 -15.34 -23.32
N LEU A 179 -0.15 -15.29 -24.46
CA LEU A 179 0.15 -16.06 -25.65
C LEU A 179 0.40 -15.10 -26.80
N THR A 180 1.60 -15.12 -27.35
CA THR A 180 1.99 -14.25 -28.46
C THR A 180 2.30 -15.04 -29.71
N TRP A 181 1.72 -14.64 -30.84
CA TRP A 181 2.06 -15.17 -32.16
C TRP A 181 2.74 -14.10 -33.00
N ARG A 182 3.89 -14.41 -33.59
CA ARG A 182 4.64 -13.53 -34.50
C ARG A 182 4.96 -14.26 -35.77
N ASP A 183 4.66 -13.65 -36.92
CA ASP A 183 4.99 -14.22 -38.20
C ASP A 183 5.18 -13.13 -39.25
N HIS A 184 5.56 -13.53 -40.50
CA HIS A 184 5.74 -12.64 -41.62
C HIS A 184 5.25 -13.29 -42.92
N ILE A 185 4.75 -12.47 -43.82
CA ILE A 185 4.35 -12.86 -45.17
C ILE A 185 5.11 -11.92 -46.11
N GLY A 186 6.19 -12.42 -46.75
CA GLY A 186 7.12 -11.57 -47.47
C GLY A 186 7.75 -10.52 -46.53
N ASP A 187 7.64 -9.24 -46.86
CA ASP A 187 8.15 -8.12 -46.03
C ASP A 187 7.19 -7.66 -44.93
N PHE A 188 5.95 -8.17 -44.94
CA PHE A 188 4.94 -7.81 -43.95
C PHE A 188 5.09 -8.64 -42.67
N LYS A 189 5.41 -7.99 -41.54
CA LYS A 189 5.54 -8.60 -40.23
C LYS A 189 4.31 -8.29 -39.38
N TYR A 190 3.75 -9.29 -38.71
CA TYR A 190 2.62 -9.12 -37.81
C TYR A 190 2.81 -9.87 -36.48
N SER A 191 2.15 -9.39 -35.42
CA SER A 191 2.08 -10.06 -34.12
C SER A 191 0.67 -9.94 -33.56
N ILE A 192 0.24 -10.99 -32.86
CA ILE A 192 -1.02 -11.09 -32.12
C ILE A 192 -0.66 -11.53 -30.70
N ALA A 193 -1.24 -10.86 -29.68
CA ALA A 193 -1.08 -11.19 -28.27
C ALA A 193 -2.46 -11.28 -27.61
#